data_9d913b1da04016d5a5b44de246690e99
#
_entry.id   9d913b1da04016d5a5b44de246690e99
#
_cell.length_a   1.000
_cell.length_b   1.000
_cell.length_c   1.000
_cell.angle_alpha   90.00
_cell.angle_beta   90.00
_cell.angle_gamma   90.00
#
_symmetry.space_group_name_H-M   'P 1'
#
loop_
_entity.id
_entity.type
_entity.pdbx_description
1 polymer ?
#
loop_
_entity_poly.entity_id
_entity_poly.type
_entity_poly.pdbx_seq_one_letter_code
_entity_poly.pdbx_strand_id
1 'polypeptide(L)'
;MSCTIEARGLRYRYPGGRYALDGIDLTVAHGERVALLGPNGAGKTTLMLHLNGLLTGEGELHVAGLEVGKKSLHELRARVGLVFQDPDDQLFMPTIEEDVAFGPLNLGLDRAEVALRVGEALAAVRMEGRAQRGPHELSMGERRRAAIATVLAMRPELLVLDEPSASLDPRSRRELVEILASFDQTMRVTTHDLPLAAQLCERAVVLSGGRIVADGPCDEVLADEATLAANDLELPLGFDLDRIVAYHRERRYA
;
A
#
# COMPACT_ATOMS: atom_id res chain seq x y z
N MET A 1 11.45 15.09 12.60
CA MET A 1 10.40 14.06 12.44
C MET A 1 11.07 12.84 11.86
N SER A 2 10.78 11.66 12.35
CA SER A 2 11.33 10.40 11.82
C SER A 2 10.65 10.12 10.47
N CYS A 3 11.42 9.89 9.39
CA CYS A 3 10.89 9.53 8.07
C CYS A 3 10.78 8.02 7.97
N THR A 4 9.65 7.53 7.44
CA THR A 4 9.45 6.10 7.16
C THR A 4 10.00 5.70 5.78
N ILE A 5 9.98 6.63 4.80
CA ILE A 5 10.60 6.44 3.48
C ILE A 5 11.45 7.67 3.19
N GLU A 6 12.69 7.44 2.74
CA GLU A 6 13.58 8.48 2.22
C GLU A 6 14.31 7.93 1.00
N ALA A 7 13.94 8.42 -0.18
CA ALA A 7 14.59 8.11 -1.45
C ALA A 7 15.26 9.37 -2.00
N ARG A 8 16.51 9.24 -2.46
CA ARG A 8 17.28 10.32 -3.07
C ARG A 8 17.90 9.86 -4.38
N GLY A 9 17.46 10.47 -5.47
CA GLY A 9 17.94 10.17 -6.81
C GLY A 9 17.77 8.71 -7.21
N LEU A 10 16.73 8.02 -6.70
CA LEU A 10 16.53 6.58 -6.95
C LEU A 10 16.27 6.34 -8.43
N ARG A 11 17.08 5.48 -9.04
CA ARG A 11 16.98 5.08 -10.44
C ARG A 11 16.95 3.57 -10.57
N TYR A 12 16.14 3.11 -11.51
CA TYR A 12 16.09 1.69 -11.82
C TYR A 12 15.70 1.45 -13.28
N ARG A 13 16.37 0.49 -13.91
CA ARG A 13 16.10 0.08 -15.28
C ARG A 13 16.07 -1.43 -15.38
N TYR A 14 15.00 -1.97 -15.94
CA TYR A 14 14.95 -3.39 -16.30
C TYR A 14 15.93 -3.70 -17.44
N PRO A 15 16.48 -4.93 -17.51
CA PRO A 15 17.39 -5.33 -18.58
C PRO A 15 16.83 -5.01 -19.98
N GLY A 16 17.60 -4.27 -20.79
CA GLY A 16 17.21 -3.88 -22.16
C GLY A 16 16.11 -2.80 -22.28
N GLY A 17 15.57 -2.31 -21.16
CA GLY A 17 14.48 -1.33 -21.12
C GLY A 17 14.90 0.12 -20.95
N ARG A 18 13.90 1.01 -20.89
CA ARG A 18 14.04 2.40 -20.41
C ARG A 18 14.10 2.41 -18.88
N TYR A 19 14.46 3.56 -18.30
CA TYR A 19 14.36 3.75 -16.87
C TYR A 19 12.88 3.62 -16.44
N ALA A 20 12.62 2.72 -15.49
CA ALA A 20 11.33 2.57 -14.82
C ALA A 20 11.22 3.55 -13.65
N LEU A 21 12.36 3.91 -13.05
CA LEU A 21 12.52 5.02 -12.10
C LEU A 21 13.72 5.84 -12.56
N ASP A 22 13.56 7.16 -12.65
CA ASP A 22 14.57 8.06 -13.18
C ASP A 22 14.76 9.30 -12.28
N GLY A 23 15.47 9.11 -11.19
CA GLY A 23 15.77 10.16 -10.23
C GLY A 23 14.58 10.49 -9.33
N ILE A 24 14.06 9.48 -8.62
CA ILE A 24 13.00 9.67 -7.62
C ILE A 24 13.60 10.24 -6.34
N ASP A 25 13.12 11.41 -5.95
CA ASP A 25 13.31 12.01 -4.64
C ASP A 25 11.96 12.01 -3.91
N LEU A 26 11.87 11.25 -2.81
CA LEU A 26 10.63 11.08 -2.06
C LEU A 26 10.91 10.92 -0.59
N THR A 27 10.20 11.68 0.23
CA THR A 27 10.22 11.55 1.69
C THR A 27 8.80 11.33 2.19
N VAL A 28 8.59 10.31 3.02
CA VAL A 28 7.30 10.03 3.69
C VAL A 28 7.53 10.01 5.19
N ALA A 29 6.77 10.82 5.92
CA ALA A 29 6.85 10.89 7.37
C ALA A 29 6.20 9.67 8.05
N HIS A 30 6.54 9.42 9.31
CA HIS A 30 5.88 8.38 10.10
C HIS A 30 4.40 8.73 10.33
N GLY A 31 3.50 7.77 10.14
CA GLY A 31 2.06 7.95 10.24
C GLY A 31 1.40 8.59 9.01
N GLU A 32 2.18 9.06 8.02
CA GLU A 32 1.63 9.69 6.83
C GLU A 32 1.01 8.65 5.88
N ARG A 33 -0.12 9.02 5.26
CA ARG A 33 -0.79 8.23 4.24
C ARG A 33 -0.63 8.90 2.88
N VAL A 34 0.10 8.25 1.99
CA VAL A 34 0.46 8.81 0.67
C VAL A 34 -0.11 7.94 -0.45
N ALA A 35 -0.89 8.56 -1.34
CA ALA A 35 -1.29 7.94 -2.60
C ALA A 35 -0.19 8.10 -3.65
N LEU A 36 0.20 7.01 -4.28
CA LEU A 36 1.04 7.03 -5.48
C LEU A 36 0.17 6.82 -6.70
N LEU A 37 -0.05 7.89 -7.41
CA LEU A 37 -0.89 7.97 -8.60
C LEU A 37 -0.06 7.90 -9.88
N GLY A 38 -0.68 7.58 -10.99
CA GLY A 38 -0.05 7.62 -12.31
C GLY A 38 -0.57 6.54 -13.24
N PRO A 39 -0.33 6.66 -14.56
CA PRO A 39 -0.78 5.70 -15.55
C PRO A 39 -0.09 4.33 -15.42
N ASN A 40 -0.60 3.36 -16.15
CA ASN A 40 0.06 2.07 -16.27
C ASN A 40 1.46 2.23 -16.88
N GLY A 41 2.46 1.54 -16.30
CA GLY A 41 3.85 1.66 -16.73
C GLY A 41 4.59 2.90 -16.21
N ALA A 42 3.98 3.74 -15.37
CA ALA A 42 4.62 4.93 -14.79
C ALA A 42 5.80 4.61 -13.84
N GLY A 43 5.90 3.36 -13.36
CA GLY A 43 6.93 2.93 -12.41
C GLY A 43 6.42 2.68 -10.98
N LYS A 44 5.10 2.76 -10.74
CA LYS A 44 4.47 2.62 -9.42
C LYS A 44 4.84 1.29 -8.73
N THR A 45 4.57 0.17 -9.38
CA THR A 45 4.92 -1.17 -8.87
C THR A 45 6.43 -1.34 -8.72
N THR A 46 7.23 -0.78 -9.64
CA THR A 46 8.69 -0.80 -9.52
C THR A 46 9.16 -0.09 -8.25
N LEU A 47 8.64 1.11 -7.97
CA LEU A 47 8.97 1.84 -6.74
C LEU A 47 8.52 1.06 -5.50
N MET A 48 7.33 0.47 -5.53
CA MET A 48 6.81 -0.37 -4.46
C MET A 48 7.73 -1.56 -4.14
N LEU A 49 8.23 -2.25 -5.17
CA LEU A 49 9.15 -3.39 -5.01
C LEU A 49 10.52 -2.98 -4.45
N HIS A 50 10.92 -1.71 -4.58
CA HIS A 50 12.13 -1.18 -3.93
C HIS A 50 11.91 -0.99 -2.43
N LEU A 51 10.70 -0.61 -1.98
CA LEU A 51 10.43 -0.33 -0.57
C LEU A 51 10.58 -1.55 0.34
N ASN A 52 10.41 -2.77 -0.17
CA ASN A 52 10.63 -4.01 0.57
C ASN A 52 11.89 -4.79 0.14
N GLY A 53 12.73 -4.15 -0.71
CA GLY A 53 14.00 -4.71 -1.17
C GLY A 53 13.87 -5.91 -2.12
N LEU A 54 12.73 -6.10 -2.80
CA LEU A 54 12.62 -7.05 -3.92
C LEU A 54 13.39 -6.57 -5.14
N LEU A 55 13.46 -5.25 -5.34
CA LEU A 55 14.35 -4.62 -6.32
C LEU A 55 15.34 -3.70 -5.60
N THR A 56 16.51 -3.52 -6.21
CA THR A 56 17.54 -2.57 -5.79
C THR A 56 18.00 -1.78 -7.00
N GLY A 57 18.09 -0.46 -6.85
CA GLY A 57 18.46 0.48 -7.91
C GLY A 57 19.73 1.28 -7.56
N GLU A 58 19.99 2.32 -8.33
CA GLU A 58 20.98 3.35 -8.06
C GLU A 58 20.37 4.45 -7.20
N GLY A 59 21.18 5.22 -6.48
CA GLY A 59 20.76 6.25 -5.54
C GLY A 59 20.65 5.72 -4.11
N GLU A 60 20.05 6.52 -3.22
CA GLU A 60 19.90 6.18 -1.81
C GLU A 60 18.44 5.87 -1.51
N LEU A 61 18.19 4.79 -0.75
CA LEU A 61 16.85 4.45 -0.29
C LEU A 61 16.92 3.94 1.16
N HIS A 62 16.25 4.66 2.05
CA HIS A 62 16.02 4.24 3.43
C HIS A 62 14.53 4.01 3.65
N VAL A 63 14.17 2.90 4.28
CA VAL A 63 12.79 2.53 4.59
C VAL A 63 12.72 2.00 6.01
N ALA A 64 11.79 2.49 6.81
CA ALA A 64 11.64 2.15 8.22
C ALA A 64 12.96 2.29 9.01
N GLY A 65 13.75 3.33 8.71
CA GLY A 65 15.05 3.59 9.33
C GLY A 65 16.21 2.72 8.86
N LEU A 66 16.00 1.82 7.88
CA LEU A 66 17.01 0.91 7.34
C LEU A 66 17.42 1.33 5.92
N GLU A 67 18.70 1.34 5.63
CA GLU A 67 19.19 1.40 4.26
C GLU A 67 18.79 0.12 3.52
N VAL A 68 18.15 0.26 2.35
CA VAL A 68 17.68 -0.88 1.56
C VAL A 68 18.86 -1.57 0.87
N GLY A 69 19.20 -2.75 1.30
CA GLY A 69 20.32 -3.54 0.76
C GLY A 69 20.34 -4.97 1.28
N LYS A 70 21.18 -5.80 0.70
CA LYS A 70 21.22 -7.26 1.00
C LYS A 70 21.31 -7.60 2.49
N LYS A 71 21.97 -6.77 3.29
CA LYS A 71 22.17 -7.02 4.71
C LYS A 71 20.95 -6.73 5.58
N SER A 72 20.09 -5.81 5.13
CA SER A 72 18.90 -5.35 5.86
C SER A 72 17.61 -6.05 5.44
N LEU A 73 17.61 -6.90 4.40
CA LEU A 73 16.39 -7.47 3.80
C LEU A 73 15.48 -8.19 4.79
N HIS A 74 16.07 -8.97 5.71
CA HIS A 74 15.27 -9.72 6.70
C HIS A 74 14.52 -8.77 7.63
N GLU A 75 15.23 -7.81 8.21
CA GLU A 75 14.65 -6.81 9.09
C GLU A 75 13.70 -5.87 8.36
N LEU A 76 14.05 -5.45 7.15
CA LEU A 76 13.21 -4.61 6.29
C LEU A 76 11.85 -5.27 6.03
N ARG A 77 11.84 -6.55 5.64
CA ARG A 77 10.61 -7.30 5.35
C ARG A 77 9.75 -7.59 6.57
N ALA A 78 10.34 -7.54 7.78
CA ALA A 78 9.58 -7.59 9.02
C ALA A 78 8.85 -6.26 9.31
N ARG A 79 9.43 -5.12 8.88
CA ARG A 79 8.89 -3.77 9.14
C ARG A 79 8.01 -3.25 8.00
N VAL A 80 8.18 -3.75 6.77
CA VAL A 80 7.45 -3.30 5.57
C VAL A 80 6.51 -4.40 5.10
N GLY A 81 5.24 -4.16 5.26
CA GLY A 81 4.19 -5.04 4.78
C GLY A 81 3.77 -4.67 3.36
N LEU A 82 3.88 -5.63 2.43
CA LEU A 82 3.51 -5.47 1.04
C LEU A 82 2.27 -6.30 0.71
N VAL A 83 1.24 -5.64 0.19
CA VAL A 83 0.01 -6.29 -0.30
C VAL A 83 -0.03 -6.16 -1.81
N PHE A 84 -0.01 -7.29 -2.50
CA PHE A 84 -0.04 -7.36 -3.96
C PHE A 84 -1.42 -7.05 -4.54
N GLN A 85 -1.43 -6.62 -5.81
CA GLN A 85 -2.64 -6.33 -6.56
C GLN A 85 -3.54 -7.56 -6.71
N ASP A 86 -2.99 -8.74 -6.96
CA ASP A 86 -3.73 -9.98 -7.01
C ASP A 86 -3.57 -10.74 -5.67
N PRO A 87 -4.63 -10.96 -4.90
CA PRO A 87 -4.52 -11.74 -3.67
C PRO A 87 -4.09 -13.19 -3.89
N ASP A 88 -4.29 -13.76 -5.09
CA ASP A 88 -3.86 -15.12 -5.41
C ASP A 88 -2.33 -15.24 -5.53
N ASP A 89 -1.61 -14.12 -5.73
CA ASP A 89 -0.14 -14.06 -5.64
C ASP A 89 0.38 -14.10 -4.18
N GLN A 90 -0.52 -13.99 -3.20
CA GLN A 90 -0.17 -13.86 -1.78
C GLN A 90 -0.78 -14.95 -0.90
N LEU A 91 -1.94 -15.49 -1.27
CA LEU A 91 -2.64 -16.56 -0.54
C LEU A 91 -2.34 -17.91 -1.19
N PHE A 92 -1.60 -18.76 -0.48
CA PHE A 92 -1.10 -20.03 -1.03
C PHE A 92 -1.22 -21.22 -0.06
N MET A 93 -1.66 -20.98 1.17
CA MET A 93 -1.86 -22.02 2.17
C MET A 93 -3.25 -22.66 2.04
N PRO A 94 -3.45 -23.87 2.58
CA PRO A 94 -4.76 -24.54 2.57
C PRO A 94 -5.87 -23.75 3.25
N THR A 95 -5.55 -23.00 4.31
CA THR A 95 -6.49 -22.17 5.08
C THR A 95 -6.00 -20.74 5.25
N ILE A 96 -6.93 -19.82 5.46
CA ILE A 96 -6.60 -18.40 5.73
C ILE A 96 -5.83 -18.25 7.05
N GLU A 97 -6.14 -19.05 8.07
CA GLU A 97 -5.39 -19.04 9.32
C GLU A 97 -3.91 -19.36 9.10
N GLU A 98 -3.61 -20.37 8.26
CA GLU A 98 -2.25 -20.77 7.92
C GLU A 98 -1.53 -19.69 7.10
N ASP A 99 -2.21 -19.04 6.14
CA ASP A 99 -1.67 -17.91 5.38
C ASP A 99 -1.31 -16.74 6.31
N VAL A 100 -2.21 -16.38 7.24
CA VAL A 100 -1.98 -15.28 8.19
C VAL A 100 -0.88 -15.62 9.19
N ALA A 101 -0.76 -16.90 9.59
CA ALA A 101 0.28 -17.38 10.51
C ALA A 101 1.68 -17.43 9.85
N PHE A 102 1.77 -17.51 8.53
CA PHE A 102 3.01 -17.74 7.81
C PHE A 102 4.09 -16.67 8.11
N GLY A 103 3.73 -15.38 8.05
CA GLY A 103 4.63 -14.28 8.36
C GLY A 103 5.17 -14.35 9.81
N PRO A 104 4.30 -14.36 10.83
CA PRO A 104 4.70 -14.50 12.24
C PRO A 104 5.58 -15.71 12.54
N LEU A 105 5.29 -16.87 11.94
CA LEU A 105 6.12 -18.07 12.06
C LEU A 105 7.53 -17.86 11.50
N ASN A 106 7.65 -17.21 10.32
CA ASN A 106 8.94 -16.90 9.71
C ASN A 106 9.76 -15.86 10.52
N LEU A 107 9.09 -15.03 11.33
CA LEU A 107 9.75 -14.15 12.30
C LEU A 107 10.26 -14.89 13.53
N GLY A 108 10.00 -16.19 13.64
CA GLY A 108 10.45 -17.03 14.76
C GLY A 108 9.65 -16.83 16.05
N LEU A 109 8.42 -16.34 15.95
CA LEU A 109 7.54 -16.16 17.10
C LEU A 109 7.05 -17.51 17.66
N ASP A 110 6.81 -17.56 18.96
CA ASP A 110 6.22 -18.74 19.55
C ASP A 110 4.75 -18.94 19.18
N ARG A 111 4.22 -20.15 19.40
CA ARG A 111 2.86 -20.51 18.98
C ARG A 111 1.76 -19.65 19.61
N ALA A 112 1.96 -19.20 20.86
CA ALA A 112 0.96 -18.39 21.56
C ALA A 112 0.88 -16.98 20.95
N GLU A 113 2.04 -16.34 20.68
CA GLU A 113 2.12 -15.05 20.02
C GLU A 113 1.62 -15.12 18.57
N VAL A 114 1.93 -16.20 17.82
CA VAL A 114 1.39 -16.42 16.48
C VAL A 114 -0.13 -16.47 16.52
N ALA A 115 -0.73 -17.29 17.38
CA ALA A 115 -2.18 -17.42 17.50
C ALA A 115 -2.84 -16.08 17.89
N LEU A 116 -2.24 -15.31 18.79
CA LEU A 116 -2.71 -13.98 19.17
C LEU A 116 -2.72 -13.04 17.96
N ARG A 117 -1.60 -12.93 17.23
CA ARG A 117 -1.49 -12.04 16.06
C ARG A 117 -2.41 -12.42 14.93
N VAL A 118 -2.59 -13.71 14.68
CA VAL A 118 -3.55 -14.21 13.68
C VAL A 118 -4.97 -13.76 14.05
N GLY A 119 -5.38 -13.97 15.31
CA GLY A 119 -6.70 -13.54 15.78
C GLY A 119 -6.91 -12.03 15.64
N GLU A 120 -5.94 -11.23 16.07
CA GLU A 120 -5.99 -9.76 15.95
C GLU A 120 -6.06 -9.30 14.48
N ALA A 121 -5.22 -9.88 13.60
CA ALA A 121 -5.18 -9.52 12.19
C ALA A 121 -6.50 -9.87 11.48
N LEU A 122 -7.06 -11.06 11.73
CA LEU A 122 -8.35 -11.46 11.17
C LEU A 122 -9.49 -10.57 11.68
N ALA A 123 -9.48 -10.21 12.95
CA ALA A 123 -10.47 -9.29 13.53
C ALA A 123 -10.36 -7.89 12.90
N ALA A 124 -9.15 -7.36 12.73
CA ALA A 124 -8.92 -6.05 12.12
C ALA A 124 -9.47 -5.94 10.69
N VAL A 125 -9.52 -7.04 9.95
CA VAL A 125 -10.08 -7.09 8.59
C VAL A 125 -11.49 -7.71 8.52
N ARG A 126 -12.15 -7.94 9.66
CA ARG A 126 -13.51 -8.52 9.75
C ARG A 126 -13.60 -9.91 9.11
N MET A 127 -12.63 -10.78 9.40
CA MET A 127 -12.52 -12.13 8.81
C MET A 127 -12.49 -13.27 9.85
N GLU A 128 -12.84 -13.03 11.13
CA GLU A 128 -12.75 -14.02 12.22
C GLU A 128 -13.51 -15.32 11.90
N GLY A 129 -14.66 -15.23 11.25
CA GLY A 129 -15.47 -16.40 10.87
C GLY A 129 -14.99 -17.14 9.63
N ARG A 130 -13.83 -16.78 9.06
CA ARG A 130 -13.29 -17.32 7.80
C ARG A 130 -11.93 -18.02 7.95
N ALA A 131 -11.36 -18.07 9.16
CA ALA A 131 -10.03 -18.58 9.43
C ALA A 131 -9.76 -19.98 8.82
N GLN A 132 -10.73 -20.89 8.93
CA GLN A 132 -10.61 -22.29 8.48
C GLN A 132 -10.99 -22.51 7.01
N ARG A 133 -11.37 -21.47 6.28
CA ARG A 133 -11.68 -21.57 4.85
C ARG A 133 -10.44 -21.52 3.99
N GLY A 134 -10.50 -22.19 2.85
CA GLY A 134 -9.49 -22.05 1.79
C GLY A 134 -9.70 -20.75 1.00
N PRO A 135 -8.63 -20.16 0.42
CA PRO A 135 -8.75 -18.96 -0.41
C PRO A 135 -9.78 -19.07 -1.54
N HIS A 136 -9.90 -20.24 -2.15
CA HIS A 136 -10.83 -20.51 -3.24
C HIS A 136 -12.31 -20.51 -2.83
N GLU A 137 -12.62 -20.58 -1.54
CA GLU A 137 -13.98 -20.51 -1.00
C GLU A 137 -14.43 -19.07 -0.72
N LEU A 138 -13.55 -18.10 -0.91
CA LEU A 138 -13.78 -16.69 -0.58
C LEU A 138 -14.13 -15.86 -1.81
N SER A 139 -14.98 -14.84 -1.62
CA SER A 139 -15.18 -13.78 -2.61
C SER A 139 -13.89 -12.98 -2.82
N MET A 140 -13.80 -12.22 -3.92
CA MET A 140 -12.65 -11.34 -4.19
C MET A 140 -12.40 -10.34 -3.04
N GLY A 141 -13.45 -9.74 -2.49
CA GLY A 141 -13.34 -8.82 -1.35
C GLY A 141 -12.84 -9.51 -0.08
N GLU A 142 -13.28 -10.73 0.21
CA GLU A 142 -12.78 -11.53 1.32
C GLU A 142 -11.31 -11.93 1.11
N ARG A 143 -10.91 -12.37 -0.10
CA ARG A 143 -9.50 -12.67 -0.42
C ARG A 143 -8.60 -11.44 -0.25
N ARG A 144 -9.06 -10.26 -0.69
CA ARG A 144 -8.33 -9.01 -0.51
C ARG A 144 -8.09 -8.69 0.97
N ARG A 145 -9.13 -8.84 1.80
CA ARG A 145 -9.01 -8.63 3.26
C ARG A 145 -8.11 -9.68 3.91
N ALA A 146 -8.20 -10.94 3.48
CA ALA A 146 -7.31 -11.99 3.95
C ALA A 146 -5.84 -11.67 3.62
N ALA A 147 -5.54 -11.25 2.38
CA ALA A 147 -4.19 -10.83 1.99
C ALA A 147 -3.65 -9.66 2.85
N ILE A 148 -4.50 -8.71 3.22
CA ILE A 148 -4.12 -7.65 4.16
C ILE A 148 -3.84 -8.23 5.55
N ALA A 149 -4.64 -9.18 6.03
CA ALA A 149 -4.43 -9.82 7.33
C ALA A 149 -3.08 -10.55 7.44
N THR A 150 -2.60 -11.20 6.34
CA THR A 150 -1.29 -11.88 6.34
C THR A 150 -0.15 -10.92 6.66
N VAL A 151 -0.29 -9.68 6.22
CA VAL A 151 0.70 -8.62 6.43
C VAL A 151 0.54 -7.99 7.81
N LEU A 152 -0.69 -7.68 8.23
CA LEU A 152 -0.98 -7.09 9.54
C LEU A 152 -0.49 -7.95 10.71
N ALA A 153 -0.57 -9.28 10.57
CA ALA A 153 -0.07 -10.21 11.59
C ALA A 153 1.43 -10.06 11.88
N MET A 154 2.19 -9.49 10.96
CA MET A 154 3.60 -9.15 11.17
C MET A 154 3.79 -7.85 11.95
N ARG A 155 2.74 -7.05 12.14
CA ARG A 155 2.76 -5.71 12.77
C ARG A 155 3.75 -4.76 12.09
N PRO A 156 3.62 -4.51 10.77
CA PRO A 156 4.56 -3.67 10.04
C PRO A 156 4.48 -2.19 10.47
N GLU A 157 5.58 -1.46 10.33
CA GLU A 157 5.65 -0.01 10.51
C GLU A 157 5.12 0.74 9.27
N LEU A 158 5.31 0.15 8.09
CA LEU A 158 4.86 0.65 6.79
C LEU A 158 4.00 -0.39 6.08
N LEU A 159 2.80 -0.01 5.70
CA LEU A 159 1.92 -0.80 4.85
C LEU A 159 1.93 -0.25 3.43
N VAL A 160 2.35 -1.08 2.47
CA VAL A 160 2.39 -0.76 1.04
C VAL A 160 1.32 -1.57 0.33
N LEU A 161 0.36 -0.89 -0.28
CA LEU A 161 -0.80 -1.51 -0.93
C LEU A 161 -0.75 -1.24 -2.44
N ASP A 162 -0.75 -2.30 -3.26
CA ASP A 162 -0.84 -2.15 -4.72
C ASP A 162 -2.27 -2.37 -5.18
N GLU A 163 -2.88 -1.32 -5.73
CA GLU A 163 -4.24 -1.31 -6.28
C GLU A 163 -5.27 -2.05 -5.39
N PRO A 164 -5.41 -1.66 -4.10
CA PRO A 164 -6.16 -2.46 -3.12
C PRO A 164 -7.66 -2.58 -3.43
N SER A 165 -8.24 -1.64 -4.19
CA SER A 165 -9.66 -1.63 -4.58
C SER A 165 -9.94 -2.27 -5.93
N ALA A 166 -8.90 -2.72 -6.68
CA ALA A 166 -9.07 -3.28 -8.01
C ALA A 166 -10.02 -4.49 -8.01
N SER A 167 -10.94 -4.52 -8.96
CA SER A 167 -11.89 -5.63 -9.16
C SER A 167 -12.88 -5.86 -8.01
N LEU A 168 -13.02 -4.90 -7.08
CA LEU A 168 -14.00 -4.98 -6.00
C LEU A 168 -15.36 -4.41 -6.44
N ASP A 169 -16.44 -5.05 -6.01
CA ASP A 169 -17.78 -4.48 -6.07
C ASP A 169 -17.90 -3.27 -5.13
N PRO A 170 -18.91 -2.38 -5.31
CA PRO A 170 -19.02 -1.15 -4.53
C PRO A 170 -19.16 -1.36 -3.02
N ARG A 171 -19.75 -2.48 -2.57
CA ARG A 171 -19.87 -2.81 -1.14
C ARG A 171 -18.54 -3.23 -0.56
N SER A 172 -17.87 -4.18 -1.20
CA SER A 172 -16.55 -4.67 -0.79
C SER A 172 -15.51 -3.55 -0.79
N ARG A 173 -15.59 -2.62 -1.77
CA ARG A 173 -14.75 -1.43 -1.81
C ARG A 173 -14.98 -0.53 -0.59
N ARG A 174 -16.23 -0.23 -0.22
CA ARG A 174 -16.53 0.60 0.98
C ARG A 174 -16.01 -0.06 2.25
N GLU A 175 -16.27 -1.36 2.43
CA GLU A 175 -15.78 -2.12 3.59
C GLU A 175 -14.25 -2.06 3.68
N LEU A 176 -13.55 -2.20 2.55
CA LEU A 176 -12.09 -2.10 2.49
C LEU A 176 -11.61 -0.70 2.90
N VAL A 177 -12.22 0.36 2.39
CA VAL A 177 -11.88 1.75 2.75
C VAL A 177 -12.06 1.99 4.24
N GLU A 178 -13.17 1.53 4.84
CA GLU A 178 -13.42 1.64 6.28
C GLU A 178 -12.34 0.92 7.11
N ILE A 179 -11.97 -0.30 6.68
CA ILE A 179 -10.92 -1.09 7.33
C ILE A 179 -9.57 -0.36 7.25
N LEU A 180 -9.16 0.05 6.05
CA LEU A 180 -7.89 0.75 5.86
C LEU A 180 -7.85 2.10 6.60
N ALA A 181 -8.99 2.80 6.67
CA ALA A 181 -9.10 4.05 7.42
C ALA A 181 -8.93 3.87 8.93
N SER A 182 -9.17 2.67 9.48
CA SER A 182 -9.03 2.37 10.91
C SER A 182 -7.60 2.03 11.35
N PHE A 183 -6.67 1.87 10.41
CA PHE A 183 -5.28 1.52 10.73
C PHE A 183 -4.46 2.76 11.10
N ASP A 184 -3.50 2.62 12.01
CA ASP A 184 -2.62 3.71 12.45
C ASP A 184 -1.24 3.70 11.75
N GLN A 185 -0.95 2.65 10.96
CA GLN A 185 0.33 2.50 10.28
C GLN A 185 0.56 3.58 9.22
N THR A 186 1.82 3.95 9.00
CA THR A 186 2.23 4.65 7.78
C THR A 186 1.77 3.85 6.58
N MET A 187 1.08 4.50 5.64
CA MET A 187 0.48 3.79 4.52
C MET A 187 0.88 4.42 3.20
N ARG A 188 1.26 3.57 2.25
CA ARG A 188 1.42 3.94 0.86
C ARG A 188 0.46 3.15 0.00
N VAL A 189 -0.41 3.84 -0.69
CA VAL A 189 -1.40 3.25 -1.58
C VAL A 189 -1.04 3.58 -3.02
N THR A 190 -0.68 2.57 -3.81
CA THR A 190 -0.54 2.70 -5.25
C THR A 190 -1.91 2.49 -5.87
N THR A 191 -2.42 3.47 -6.62
CA THR A 191 -3.74 3.33 -7.23
C THR A 191 -3.95 4.27 -8.43
N HIS A 192 -4.87 3.88 -9.32
CA HIS A 192 -5.50 4.74 -10.31
C HIS A 192 -6.94 5.11 -9.92
N ASP A 193 -7.45 4.57 -8.80
CA ASP A 193 -8.74 4.93 -8.20
C ASP A 193 -8.58 6.25 -7.41
N LEU A 194 -8.72 7.40 -8.10
CA LEU A 194 -8.59 8.72 -7.48
C LEU A 194 -9.58 8.95 -6.31
N PRO A 195 -10.84 8.48 -6.39
CA PRO A 195 -11.74 8.45 -5.23
C PRO A 195 -11.21 7.71 -4.02
N LEU A 196 -10.50 6.59 -4.22
CA LEU A 196 -9.85 5.86 -3.11
C LEU A 196 -8.73 6.70 -2.50
N ALA A 197 -7.87 7.29 -3.35
CA ALA A 197 -6.80 8.16 -2.90
C ALA A 197 -7.34 9.31 -2.04
N ALA A 198 -8.37 10.01 -2.53
CA ALA A 198 -9.03 11.09 -1.80
C ALA A 198 -9.64 10.65 -0.46
N GLN A 199 -10.12 9.41 -0.35
CA GLN A 199 -10.73 8.88 0.88
C GLN A 199 -9.74 8.42 1.94
N LEU A 200 -8.55 7.98 1.54
CA LEU A 200 -7.57 7.34 2.44
C LEU A 200 -6.33 8.16 2.70
N CYS A 201 -5.91 9.00 1.75
CA CYS A 201 -4.60 9.61 1.77
C CYS A 201 -4.68 11.14 1.93
N GLU A 202 -3.74 11.69 2.68
CA GLU A 202 -3.61 13.13 2.94
C GLU A 202 -2.76 13.82 1.89
N ARG A 203 -1.87 13.06 1.26
CA ARG A 203 -0.93 13.51 0.23
C ARG A 203 -1.01 12.59 -0.98
N ALA A 204 -0.87 13.17 -2.16
CA ALA A 204 -0.77 12.44 -3.40
C ALA A 204 0.54 12.79 -4.12
N VAL A 205 1.17 11.76 -4.66
CA VAL A 205 2.36 11.84 -5.50
C VAL A 205 2.01 11.27 -6.86
N VAL A 206 2.15 12.04 -7.92
CA VAL A 206 1.90 11.60 -9.29
C VAL A 206 3.22 11.18 -9.93
N LEU A 207 3.30 9.91 -10.33
CA LEU A 207 4.43 9.34 -11.04
C LEU A 207 4.09 9.22 -12.53
N SER A 208 4.96 9.72 -13.39
CA SER A 208 4.84 9.62 -14.85
C SER A 208 6.21 9.47 -15.49
N GLY A 209 6.35 8.50 -16.41
CA GLY A 209 7.63 8.23 -17.09
C GLY A 209 8.80 7.96 -16.15
N GLY A 210 8.56 7.37 -14.97
CA GLY A 210 9.58 7.09 -13.96
C GLY A 210 10.00 8.30 -13.11
N ARG A 211 9.29 9.43 -13.18
CA ARG A 211 9.59 10.66 -12.45
C ARG A 211 8.38 11.13 -11.65
N ILE A 212 8.62 11.81 -10.53
CA ILE A 212 7.57 12.51 -9.80
C ILE A 212 7.27 13.81 -10.56
N VAL A 213 6.01 13.99 -10.97
CA VAL A 213 5.54 15.16 -11.72
C VAL A 213 4.63 16.07 -10.90
N ALA A 214 4.02 15.54 -9.82
CA ALA A 214 3.32 16.32 -8.81
C ALA A 214 3.46 15.66 -7.45
N ASP A 215 3.49 16.46 -6.38
CA ASP A 215 3.61 16.05 -5.00
C ASP A 215 3.03 17.13 -4.09
N GLY A 216 1.98 16.82 -3.35
CA GLY A 216 1.29 17.77 -2.49
C GLY A 216 0.09 17.20 -1.76
N PRO A 217 -0.67 18.07 -1.04
CA PRO A 217 -1.94 17.69 -0.45
C PRO A 217 -2.83 16.99 -1.47
N CYS A 218 -3.49 15.90 -1.04
CA CYS A 218 -4.24 15.05 -1.96
C CYS A 218 -5.37 15.81 -2.67
N ASP A 219 -6.05 16.70 -1.96
CA ASP A 219 -7.11 17.55 -2.49
C ASP A 219 -6.59 18.54 -3.55
N GLU A 220 -5.44 19.15 -3.33
CA GLU A 220 -4.83 20.08 -4.30
C GLU A 220 -4.37 19.37 -5.56
N VAL A 221 -3.70 18.20 -5.42
CA VAL A 221 -3.24 17.40 -6.56
C VAL A 221 -4.41 16.88 -7.38
N LEU A 222 -5.50 16.43 -6.73
CA LEU A 222 -6.69 15.94 -7.42
C LEU A 222 -7.55 17.06 -8.03
N ALA A 223 -7.45 18.30 -7.55
CA ALA A 223 -8.11 19.46 -8.13
C ALA A 223 -7.38 20.02 -9.37
N ASP A 224 -6.12 19.67 -9.59
CA ASP A 224 -5.36 20.09 -10.76
C ASP A 224 -5.67 19.19 -11.98
N GLU A 225 -6.82 19.47 -12.63
CA GLU A 225 -7.28 18.76 -13.81
C GLU A 225 -6.24 18.76 -14.94
N ALA A 226 -5.47 19.83 -15.08
CA ALA A 226 -4.46 19.95 -16.14
C ALA A 226 -3.31 18.94 -15.89
N THR A 227 -2.81 18.86 -14.67
CA THR A 227 -1.80 17.85 -14.29
C THR A 227 -2.34 16.44 -14.40
N LEU A 228 -3.58 16.17 -13.97
CA LEU A 228 -4.20 14.86 -14.12
C LEU A 228 -4.31 14.46 -15.59
N ALA A 229 -4.89 15.30 -16.44
CA ALA A 229 -5.08 15.02 -17.86
C ALA A 229 -3.75 14.83 -18.61
N ALA A 230 -2.71 15.62 -18.29
CA ALA A 230 -1.38 15.47 -18.88
C ALA A 230 -0.70 14.14 -18.53
N ASN A 231 -1.21 13.42 -17.52
CA ASN A 231 -0.67 12.15 -17.03
C ASN A 231 -1.67 11.00 -17.11
N ASP A 232 -2.62 11.06 -18.04
CA ASP A 232 -3.65 10.03 -18.30
C ASP A 232 -4.45 9.66 -17.03
N LEU A 233 -4.72 10.64 -16.17
CA LEU A 233 -5.55 10.51 -14.97
C LEU A 233 -6.80 11.40 -15.11
N GLU A 234 -7.93 10.90 -14.64
CA GLU A 234 -9.20 11.62 -14.67
C GLU A 234 -10.05 11.25 -13.46
N LEU A 235 -10.68 12.26 -12.85
CA LEU A 235 -11.70 12.02 -11.81
C LEU A 235 -12.97 11.48 -12.47
N PRO A 236 -13.66 10.50 -11.84
CA PRO A 236 -14.93 10.03 -12.35
C PRO A 236 -15.96 11.15 -12.47
N LEU A 237 -16.76 11.12 -13.54
CA LEU A 237 -17.82 12.11 -13.77
C LEU A 237 -18.73 12.23 -12.55
N GLY A 238 -18.94 13.47 -12.07
CA GLY A 238 -19.77 13.76 -10.90
C GLY A 238 -19.12 13.43 -9.55
N PHE A 239 -17.81 13.17 -9.50
CA PHE A 239 -17.08 13.02 -8.25
C PHE A 239 -16.94 14.38 -7.54
N ASP A 240 -17.48 14.46 -6.33
CA ASP A 240 -17.46 15.68 -5.50
C ASP A 240 -16.27 15.62 -4.54
N LEU A 241 -15.14 16.20 -4.98
CA LEU A 241 -13.92 16.25 -4.20
C LEU A 241 -14.09 17.05 -2.91
N ASP A 242 -14.81 18.17 -2.96
CA ASP A 242 -15.03 19.04 -1.79
C ASP A 242 -15.77 18.31 -0.67
N ARG A 243 -16.75 17.50 -1.02
CA ARG A 243 -17.47 16.65 -0.06
C ARG A 243 -16.57 15.62 0.63
N ILE A 244 -15.64 15.02 -0.10
CA ILE A 244 -14.68 14.05 0.47
C ILE A 244 -13.68 14.76 1.38
N VAL A 245 -13.18 15.92 0.98
CA VAL A 245 -12.28 16.75 1.79
C VAL A 245 -12.94 17.20 3.08
N ALA A 246 -14.20 17.63 3.01
CA ALA A 246 -14.99 18.00 4.19
C ALA A 246 -15.14 16.82 5.17
N TYR A 247 -15.48 15.63 4.65
CA TYR A 247 -15.59 14.40 5.44
C TYR A 247 -14.30 14.06 6.19
N HIS A 248 -13.12 14.21 5.55
CA HIS A 248 -11.84 13.98 6.21
C HIS A 248 -11.52 15.00 7.29
N ARG A 249 -11.84 16.29 7.05
CA ARG A 249 -11.64 17.34 8.04
C ARG A 249 -12.47 17.08 9.31
N GLU A 250 -13.71 16.67 9.16
CA GLU A 250 -14.58 16.34 10.31
C GLU A 250 -14.02 15.17 11.16
N ARG A 251 -13.44 14.14 10.53
CA ARG A 251 -12.86 12.98 11.23
C ARG A 251 -11.53 13.25 11.91
N ARG A 252 -10.77 14.27 11.49
CA ARG A 252 -9.50 14.66 12.13
C ARG A 252 -9.71 15.39 13.45
N TYR A 253 -10.90 15.93 13.69
CA TYR A 253 -11.22 16.74 14.88
C TYR A 253 -12.24 16.05 15.80
N ALA A 254 -12.69 14.85 15.50
CA ALA A 254 -13.54 13.99 16.33
C ALA A 254 -12.73 12.88 17.02
#